data_34ae5455d28f9b0f9980cbc794d57599
#
_entry.id   34ae5455d28f9b0f9980cbc794d57599
#
_cell.length_a   1.000
_cell.length_b   1.000
_cell.length_c   1.000
_cell.angle_alpha   90.00
_cell.angle_beta   90.00
_cell.angle_gamma   90.00
#
_symmetry.space_group_name_H-M   'P 1'
#
loop_
_entity.id
_entity.type
_entity.pdbx_description
1 polymer ?
#
loop_
_entity_poly.entity_id
_entity_poly.type
_entity_poly.pdbx_seq_one_letter_code
_entity_poly.pdbx_strand_id
1 'polypeptide(L)'
;KPRKVKDKYPNLIYSTWDTVDRPRQVIVSDMTVIKYSWFFFELTMYFDVFTKEILTWHVAERRGHRDQYIDGLNDVINLLKGTDEPTVLHTDQGSVYASLAYNELIKDTLIVRSMSRAGKPTDNPVNESLNGWIKEELFIDFKIETCNSREEFEEALDAYVDYYNEKRPCYAIGYDTPNNYRKRFYKGELPRKDTFGKREANATPKFVTERKKMAGNEKNKE
;
A
#
# COMPACT_ATOMS: atom_id res chain seq x y z
N LYS A 1 10.09 5.09 25.38
CA LYS A 1 9.60 4.20 24.31
C LYS A 1 8.23 4.71 23.85
N PRO A 2 7.95 4.80 22.53
CA PRO A 2 6.63 5.20 22.06
C PRO A 2 5.57 4.22 22.56
N ARG A 3 4.42 4.75 23.00
CA ARG A 3 3.27 3.92 23.38
C ARG A 3 2.72 3.24 22.14
N LYS A 4 2.60 1.91 22.19
CA LYS A 4 2.05 1.10 21.11
C LYS A 4 0.59 0.76 21.43
N VAL A 5 -0.20 0.55 20.39
CA VAL A 5 -1.54 -0.03 20.51
C VAL A 5 -1.39 -1.45 21.10
N LYS A 6 -2.16 -1.78 22.12
CA LYS A 6 -2.08 -3.09 22.78
C LYS A 6 -2.47 -4.24 21.87
N ASP A 7 -3.48 -4.03 21.05
CA ASP A 7 -4.02 -5.03 20.14
C ASP A 7 -3.53 -4.75 18.73
N LYS A 8 -2.97 -5.77 18.09
CA LYS A 8 -2.59 -5.71 16.69
C LYS A 8 -3.86 -5.79 15.85
N TYR A 9 -3.96 -4.92 14.86
CA TYR A 9 -5.07 -4.95 13.91
C TYR A 9 -5.02 -6.26 13.08
N PRO A 10 -6.19 -6.89 12.80
CA PRO A 10 -6.24 -8.06 11.95
C PRO A 10 -5.84 -7.73 10.51
N ASN A 11 -5.40 -8.73 9.76
CA ASN A 11 -5.26 -8.60 8.31
C ASN A 11 -6.63 -8.78 7.65
N LEU A 12 -7.27 -7.68 7.26
CA LEU A 12 -8.61 -7.66 6.67
C LEU A 12 -8.63 -7.97 5.19
N ILE A 13 -7.47 -7.86 4.51
CA ILE A 13 -7.37 -8.00 3.06
C ILE A 13 -6.62 -9.27 2.64
N TYR A 14 -6.34 -10.15 3.58
CA TYR A 14 -5.70 -11.44 3.30
C TYR A 14 -6.56 -12.25 2.31
N SER A 15 -5.96 -12.64 1.19
CA SER A 15 -6.62 -13.37 0.10
C SER A 15 -7.76 -12.64 -0.64
N THR A 16 -7.94 -11.34 -0.40
CA THR A 16 -9.04 -10.55 -0.99
C THR A 16 -8.56 -9.36 -1.83
N TRP A 17 -7.29 -9.34 -2.20
CA TRP A 17 -6.68 -8.27 -3.00
C TRP A 17 -7.37 -8.03 -4.35
N ASP A 18 -7.92 -9.08 -4.94
CA ASP A 18 -8.62 -9.05 -6.22
C ASP A 18 -10.11 -8.68 -6.09
N THR A 19 -10.59 -8.49 -4.84
CA THR A 19 -11.96 -8.10 -4.55
C THR A 19 -12.15 -6.59 -4.45
N VAL A 20 -11.05 -5.83 -4.57
CA VAL A 20 -11.09 -4.37 -4.53
C VAL A 20 -11.70 -3.87 -5.85
N ASP A 21 -12.83 -3.18 -5.77
CA ASP A 21 -13.67 -2.84 -6.93
C ASP A 21 -13.94 -1.34 -7.11
N ARG A 22 -13.40 -0.50 -6.22
CA ARG A 22 -13.52 0.97 -6.32
C ARG A 22 -12.27 1.70 -5.86
N PRO A 23 -12.07 2.96 -6.34
CA PRO A 23 -10.98 3.81 -5.85
C PRO A 23 -11.06 4.02 -4.34
N ARG A 24 -9.91 4.02 -3.69
CA ARG A 24 -9.76 4.29 -2.26
C ARG A 24 -10.47 3.31 -1.31
N GLN A 25 -10.91 2.16 -1.81
CA GLN A 25 -11.47 1.09 -0.98
C GLN A 25 -10.38 0.47 -0.09
N VAL A 26 -9.21 0.24 -0.66
CA VAL A 26 -8.03 -0.24 0.05
C VAL A 26 -6.85 0.64 -0.32
N ILE A 27 -6.27 1.26 0.69
CA ILE A 27 -5.01 2.01 0.58
C ILE A 27 -3.95 1.22 1.33
N VAL A 28 -2.80 1.04 0.70
CA VAL A 28 -1.63 0.44 1.36
C VAL A 28 -0.57 1.49 1.60
N SER A 29 0.16 1.37 2.68
CA SER A 29 1.33 2.20 2.96
C SER A 29 2.49 1.34 3.43
N ASP A 30 3.65 1.68 2.94
CA ASP A 30 4.91 1.05 3.32
C ASP A 30 6.05 2.06 3.26
N MET A 31 7.14 1.70 3.88
CA MET A 31 8.37 2.49 3.92
C MET A 31 9.47 1.75 3.19
N THR A 32 10.16 2.46 2.33
CA THR A 32 11.35 1.95 1.66
C THR A 32 12.55 2.88 1.86
N VAL A 33 13.76 2.31 1.86
CA VAL A 33 14.99 3.07 2.01
C VAL A 33 15.63 3.27 0.65
N ILE A 34 15.97 4.51 0.33
CA ILE A 34 16.76 4.91 -0.82
C ILE A 34 18.11 5.40 -0.34
N LYS A 35 19.19 4.87 -0.93
CA LYS A 35 20.56 5.24 -0.59
C LYS A 35 21.39 5.38 -1.84
N TYR A 36 22.10 6.48 -1.93
CA TYR A 36 23.15 6.69 -2.93
C TYR A 36 24.17 7.69 -2.41
N SER A 37 25.42 7.55 -2.79
CA SER A 37 26.51 8.35 -2.25
C SER A 37 26.46 8.41 -0.72
N TRP A 38 26.37 9.59 -0.13
CA TRP A 38 26.20 9.80 1.33
C TRP A 38 24.76 10.06 1.73
N PHE A 39 23.81 10.11 0.77
CA PHE A 39 22.40 10.34 1.05
C PHE A 39 21.70 9.08 1.56
N PHE A 40 20.82 9.30 2.51
CA PHE A 40 19.93 8.31 3.07
C PHE A 40 18.53 8.92 3.17
N PHE A 41 17.59 8.35 2.44
CA PHE A 41 16.20 8.74 2.50
C PHE A 41 15.33 7.55 2.89
N GLU A 42 14.45 7.79 3.83
CA GLU A 42 13.35 6.89 4.20
C GLU A 42 12.08 7.44 3.53
N LEU A 43 11.65 6.77 2.46
CA LEU A 43 10.50 7.15 1.65
C LEU A 43 9.28 6.37 2.12
N THR A 44 8.23 7.08 2.52
CA THR A 44 6.92 6.54 2.85
C THR A 44 5.94 6.92 1.75
N MET A 45 5.19 5.92 1.23
CA MET A 45 4.19 6.13 0.18
C MET A 45 2.85 5.54 0.59
N TYR A 46 1.78 6.16 0.10
CA TYR A 46 0.42 5.66 0.18
C TYR A 46 -0.11 5.39 -1.22
N PHE A 47 -0.65 4.21 -1.41
CA PHE A 47 -0.97 3.67 -2.73
C PHE A 47 -2.40 3.10 -2.76
N ASP A 48 -3.16 3.47 -3.79
CA ASP A 48 -4.50 2.93 -4.01
C ASP A 48 -4.44 1.58 -4.73
N VAL A 49 -4.93 0.55 -4.08
CA VAL A 49 -4.91 -0.82 -4.63
C VAL A 49 -5.76 -0.97 -5.87
N PHE A 50 -6.84 -0.23 -6.02
CA PHE A 50 -7.73 -0.32 -7.17
C PHE A 50 -7.16 0.39 -8.39
N THR A 51 -6.88 1.68 -8.27
CA THR A 51 -6.41 2.51 -9.38
C THR A 51 -4.94 2.33 -9.70
N LYS A 52 -4.16 1.77 -8.78
CA LYS A 52 -2.69 1.70 -8.81
C LYS A 52 -2.03 3.07 -8.68
N GLU A 53 -2.73 4.06 -8.17
CA GLU A 53 -2.27 5.44 -8.02
C GLU A 53 -1.38 5.59 -6.77
N ILE A 54 -0.26 6.28 -6.90
CA ILE A 54 0.49 6.80 -5.76
C ILE A 54 -0.26 8.05 -5.29
N LEU A 55 -0.85 7.98 -4.10
CA LEU A 55 -1.72 9.03 -3.57
C LEU A 55 -0.94 10.18 -2.93
N THR A 56 0.10 9.83 -2.19
CA THR A 56 1.00 10.78 -1.53
C THR A 56 2.30 10.08 -1.15
N TRP A 57 3.35 10.88 -0.97
CA TRP A 57 4.65 10.42 -0.53
C TRP A 57 5.30 11.45 0.41
N HIS A 58 6.15 10.97 1.31
CA HIS A 58 6.96 11.80 2.19
C HIS A 58 8.32 11.16 2.43
N VAL A 59 9.33 11.98 2.63
CA VAL A 59 10.70 11.53 2.90
C VAL A 59 11.25 12.06 4.21
N ALA A 60 12.12 11.28 4.83
CA ALA A 60 12.96 11.72 5.93
C ALA A 60 14.41 11.25 5.75
N GLU A 61 15.35 12.03 6.25
CA GLU A 61 16.78 11.72 6.23
C GLU A 61 17.23 10.89 7.44
N ARG A 62 16.28 10.50 8.30
CA ARG A 62 16.54 9.73 9.52
C ARG A 62 15.59 8.54 9.61
N ARG A 63 16.13 7.41 10.04
CA ARG A 63 15.34 6.20 10.26
C ARG A 63 14.28 6.39 11.32
N GLY A 64 13.06 5.94 11.00
CA GLY A 64 11.93 5.94 11.93
C GLY A 64 11.50 7.34 12.34
N HIS A 65 11.77 8.35 11.50
CA HIS A 65 11.27 9.69 11.72
C HIS A 65 9.75 9.68 11.56
N ARG A 66 9.06 10.04 12.61
CA ARG A 66 7.61 9.84 12.73
C ARG A 66 6.80 10.74 11.79
N ASP A 67 7.28 11.95 11.55
CA ASP A 67 6.49 13.00 10.91
C ASP A 67 6.09 12.63 9.47
N GLN A 68 6.98 12.05 8.68
CA GLN A 68 6.67 11.60 7.32
C GLN A 68 5.47 10.63 7.24
N TYR A 69 5.29 9.77 8.25
CA TYR A 69 4.15 8.85 8.30
C TYR A 69 2.85 9.57 8.71
N ILE A 70 2.98 10.55 9.60
CA ILE A 70 1.87 11.38 10.08
C ILE A 70 1.39 12.31 8.96
N ASP A 71 2.31 12.95 8.26
CA ASP A 71 2.00 13.86 7.16
C ASP A 71 1.32 13.10 6.01
N GLY A 72 1.85 11.95 5.61
CA GLY A 72 1.22 11.10 4.61
C GLY A 72 -0.17 10.60 5.03
N LEU A 73 -0.36 10.27 6.32
CA LEU A 73 -1.68 9.92 6.83
C LEU A 73 -2.65 11.09 6.79
N ASN A 74 -2.20 12.29 7.15
CA ASN A 74 -3.03 13.50 7.07
C ASN A 74 -3.44 13.81 5.64
N ASP A 75 -2.56 13.62 4.66
CA ASP A 75 -2.90 13.77 3.25
C ASP A 75 -3.98 12.77 2.84
N VAL A 76 -3.85 11.50 3.24
CA VAL A 76 -4.88 10.48 2.99
C VAL A 76 -6.22 10.85 3.65
N ILE A 77 -6.20 11.29 4.90
CA ILE A 77 -7.41 11.74 5.60
C ILE A 77 -8.06 12.92 4.83
N ASN A 78 -7.26 13.89 4.39
CA ASN A 78 -7.75 15.02 3.59
C ASN A 78 -8.34 14.55 2.25
N LEU A 79 -7.71 13.60 1.60
CA LEU A 79 -8.15 13.02 0.33
C LEU A 79 -9.47 12.25 0.45
N LEU A 80 -9.77 11.73 1.64
CA LEU A 80 -10.99 10.97 1.94
C LEU A 80 -12.13 11.85 2.49
N LYS A 81 -11.92 13.17 2.67
CA LYS A 81 -12.99 14.08 3.11
C LYS A 81 -14.16 14.08 2.13
N GLY A 82 -15.36 13.92 2.66
CA GLY A 82 -16.59 13.89 1.86
C GLY A 82 -16.89 12.54 1.19
N THR A 83 -16.14 11.48 1.54
CA THR A 83 -16.52 10.11 1.18
C THR A 83 -17.41 9.52 2.28
N ASP A 84 -18.47 8.82 1.89
CA ASP A 84 -19.41 8.14 2.80
C ASP A 84 -19.08 6.65 2.99
N GLU A 85 -18.06 6.17 2.32
CA GLU A 85 -17.69 4.76 2.32
C GLU A 85 -16.39 4.51 3.08
N PRO A 86 -16.29 3.41 3.85
CA PRO A 86 -15.09 3.08 4.60
C PRO A 86 -13.90 2.75 3.67
N THR A 87 -12.72 3.15 4.11
CA THR A 87 -11.43 2.86 3.47
C THR A 87 -10.61 1.95 4.36
N VAL A 88 -10.15 0.83 3.87
CA VAL A 88 -9.18 -0.01 4.58
C VAL A 88 -7.78 0.56 4.37
N LEU A 89 -7.11 0.96 5.45
CA LEU A 89 -5.70 1.33 5.42
C LEU A 89 -4.86 0.16 5.93
N HIS A 90 -4.15 -0.48 5.02
CA HIS A 90 -3.30 -1.63 5.29
C HIS A 90 -1.82 -1.25 5.34
N THR A 91 -1.14 -1.64 6.41
CA THR A 91 0.29 -1.39 6.61
C THR A 91 0.97 -2.64 7.19
N ASP A 92 2.30 -2.61 7.26
CA ASP A 92 3.03 -3.54 8.09
C ASP A 92 2.83 -3.26 9.59
N GLN A 93 3.52 -4.05 10.45
CA GLN A 93 3.50 -3.87 11.90
C GLN A 93 4.64 -2.97 12.40
N GLY A 94 5.16 -2.09 11.55
CA GLY A 94 6.20 -1.13 11.88
C GLY A 94 5.86 -0.29 13.12
N SER A 95 6.88 0.12 13.87
CA SER A 95 6.69 0.79 15.17
C SER A 95 5.91 2.10 15.06
N VAL A 96 6.02 2.80 13.92
CA VAL A 96 5.30 4.05 13.69
C VAL A 96 3.82 3.77 13.40
N TYR A 97 3.52 2.85 12.47
CA TYR A 97 2.15 2.45 12.16
C TYR A 97 1.40 1.85 13.35
N ALA A 98 2.12 1.17 14.25
CA ALA A 98 1.57 0.63 15.50
C ALA A 98 1.57 1.66 16.65
N SER A 99 2.00 2.91 16.43
CA SER A 99 2.03 3.93 17.48
C SER A 99 0.63 4.43 17.82
N LEU A 100 0.42 4.82 19.09
CA LEU A 100 -0.84 5.41 19.52
C LEU A 100 -1.12 6.71 18.74
N ALA A 101 -0.11 7.57 18.57
CA ALA A 101 -0.25 8.84 17.86
C ALA A 101 -0.75 8.67 16.43
N TYR A 102 -0.24 7.68 15.68
CA TYR A 102 -0.69 7.38 14.32
C TYR A 102 -2.16 6.92 14.30
N ASN A 103 -2.55 6.07 15.25
CA ASN A 103 -3.89 5.49 15.26
C ASN A 103 -4.96 6.41 15.89
N GLU A 104 -4.59 7.37 16.71
CA GLU A 104 -5.53 8.40 17.21
C GLU A 104 -6.00 9.34 16.09
N LEU A 105 -5.19 9.62 15.06
CA LEU A 105 -5.57 10.49 13.96
C LEU A 105 -6.74 9.94 13.12
N ILE A 106 -6.92 8.63 13.09
CA ILE A 106 -7.96 7.99 12.29
C ILE A 106 -9.21 7.63 13.08
N LYS A 107 -9.22 7.88 14.40
CA LYS A 107 -10.28 7.43 15.31
C LYS A 107 -11.68 7.91 14.91
N ASP A 108 -11.76 9.16 14.45
CA ASP A 108 -13.03 9.80 14.08
C ASP A 108 -13.21 9.87 12.54
N THR A 109 -12.55 8.97 11.81
CA THR A 109 -12.64 8.85 10.36
C THR A 109 -13.30 7.53 9.95
N LEU A 110 -13.61 7.39 8.66
CA LEU A 110 -14.08 6.11 8.07
C LEU A 110 -12.91 5.17 7.69
N ILE A 111 -11.69 5.43 8.20
CA ILE A 111 -10.54 4.57 7.94
C ILE A 111 -10.57 3.36 8.89
N VAL A 112 -10.58 2.18 8.31
CA VAL A 112 -10.50 0.90 9.01
C VAL A 112 -9.09 0.35 8.93
N ARG A 113 -8.46 0.08 10.07
CA ARG A 113 -7.07 -0.39 10.11
C ARG A 113 -6.97 -1.88 9.81
N SER A 114 -5.99 -2.20 8.98
CA SER A 114 -5.55 -3.55 8.67
C SER A 114 -4.03 -3.63 8.74
N MET A 115 -3.47 -4.75 9.20
CA MET A 115 -2.03 -4.94 9.29
C MET A 115 -1.61 -6.31 8.78
N SER A 116 -0.49 -6.37 8.06
CA SER A 116 0.17 -7.62 7.69
C SER A 116 0.57 -8.40 8.93
N ARG A 117 0.59 -9.72 8.85
CA ARG A 117 1.15 -10.55 9.91
C ARG A 117 2.66 -10.38 10.01
N ALA A 118 3.19 -10.44 11.23
CA ALA A 118 4.62 -10.30 11.45
C ALA A 118 5.42 -11.36 10.67
N GLY A 119 6.43 -10.91 9.91
CA GLY A 119 7.31 -11.79 9.15
C GLY A 119 6.64 -12.54 7.99
N LYS A 120 5.53 -12.02 7.46
CA LYS A 120 4.82 -12.55 6.30
C LYS A 120 4.76 -11.50 5.18
N PRO A 121 5.85 -11.38 4.38
CA PRO A 121 5.89 -10.45 3.24
C PRO A 121 4.74 -10.67 2.26
N THR A 122 4.36 -11.92 2.03
CA THR A 122 3.23 -12.30 1.17
C THR A 122 1.87 -11.69 1.57
N ASP A 123 1.79 -11.08 2.76
CA ASP A 123 0.58 -10.39 3.21
C ASP A 123 0.45 -8.98 2.60
N ASN A 124 1.50 -8.45 1.97
CA ASN A 124 1.49 -7.17 1.27
C ASN A 124 2.23 -7.24 -0.07
N PRO A 125 1.77 -8.09 -1.00
CA PRO A 125 2.44 -8.32 -2.28
C PRO A 125 2.46 -7.07 -3.17
N VAL A 126 1.51 -6.17 -2.96
CA VAL A 126 1.41 -4.91 -3.73
C VAL A 126 2.59 -4.01 -3.42
N ASN A 127 2.90 -3.80 -2.15
CA ASN A 127 4.01 -2.94 -1.74
C ASN A 127 5.37 -3.53 -2.09
N GLU A 128 5.57 -4.84 -1.96
CA GLU A 128 6.84 -5.48 -2.33
C GLU A 128 7.15 -5.31 -3.82
N SER A 129 6.17 -5.59 -4.66
CA SER A 129 6.30 -5.40 -6.10
C SER A 129 6.52 -3.93 -6.46
N LEU A 130 5.71 -3.04 -5.87
CA LEU A 130 5.77 -1.61 -6.13
C LEU A 130 7.12 -1.00 -5.72
N ASN A 131 7.60 -1.28 -4.52
CA ASN A 131 8.86 -0.76 -4.01
C ASN A 131 10.06 -1.19 -4.86
N GLY A 132 10.02 -2.40 -5.44
CA GLY A 132 11.05 -2.87 -6.37
C GLY A 132 11.08 -2.02 -7.65
N TRP A 133 9.94 -1.89 -8.31
CA TRP A 133 9.80 -1.12 -9.55
C TRP A 133 10.11 0.36 -9.36
N ILE A 134 9.59 0.98 -8.32
CA ILE A 134 9.83 2.39 -8.02
C ILE A 134 11.32 2.68 -7.85
N LYS A 135 12.04 1.85 -7.11
CA LYS A 135 13.48 2.04 -6.93
C LYS A 135 14.21 1.91 -8.25
N GLU A 136 13.90 0.88 -9.04
CA GLU A 136 14.56 0.65 -10.31
C GLU A 136 14.34 1.84 -11.27
N GLU A 137 13.10 2.30 -11.42
CA GLU A 137 12.75 3.44 -12.28
C GLU A 137 13.36 4.76 -11.79
N LEU A 138 13.37 5.01 -10.47
CA LEU A 138 14.00 6.20 -9.89
C LEU A 138 15.50 6.26 -10.19
N PHE A 139 16.20 5.14 -10.11
CA PHE A 139 17.64 5.10 -10.41
C PHE A 139 17.91 5.13 -11.93
N ILE A 140 17.20 4.33 -12.73
CA ILE A 140 17.50 4.16 -14.16
C ILE A 140 16.97 5.34 -14.96
N ASP A 141 15.70 5.73 -14.77
CA ASP A 141 15.02 6.69 -15.62
C ASP A 141 15.11 8.11 -15.08
N PHE A 142 15.01 8.27 -13.76
CA PHE A 142 15.05 9.58 -13.10
C PHE A 142 16.41 9.93 -12.52
N LYS A 143 17.38 8.99 -12.56
CA LYS A 143 18.80 9.21 -12.20
C LYS A 143 18.99 9.91 -10.86
N ILE A 144 18.23 9.51 -9.86
CA ILE A 144 18.24 10.14 -8.53
C ILE A 144 19.63 10.15 -7.87
N GLU A 145 20.53 9.25 -8.29
CA GLU A 145 21.91 9.23 -7.83
C GLU A 145 22.71 10.47 -8.22
N THR A 146 22.20 11.29 -9.13
CA THR A 146 22.81 12.57 -9.52
C THR A 146 22.32 13.74 -8.68
N CYS A 147 21.30 13.58 -7.86
CA CYS A 147 20.81 14.62 -6.97
C CYS A 147 21.82 14.89 -5.87
N ASN A 148 22.09 16.17 -5.64
CA ASN A 148 23.10 16.63 -4.67
C ASN A 148 22.49 17.25 -3.42
N SER A 149 21.16 17.35 -3.34
CA SER A 149 20.43 17.82 -2.18
C SER A 149 19.13 17.04 -1.98
N ARG A 150 18.50 17.26 -0.84
CA ARG A 150 17.17 16.72 -0.55
C ARG A 150 16.12 17.31 -1.49
N GLU A 151 16.18 18.59 -1.73
CA GLU A 151 15.27 19.32 -2.60
C GLU A 151 15.31 18.77 -4.02
N GLU A 152 16.50 18.56 -4.60
CA GLU A 152 16.65 17.93 -5.91
C GLU A 152 16.07 16.50 -5.95
N PHE A 153 16.25 15.74 -4.87
CA PHE A 153 15.66 14.41 -4.75
C PHE A 153 14.13 14.47 -4.68
N GLU A 154 13.56 15.40 -3.91
CA GLU A 154 12.11 15.60 -3.81
C GLU A 154 11.51 16.05 -5.15
N GLU A 155 12.18 16.95 -5.89
CA GLU A 155 11.77 17.35 -7.24
C GLU A 155 11.78 16.17 -8.22
N ALA A 156 12.83 15.34 -8.18
CA ALA A 156 12.90 14.13 -9.01
C ALA A 156 11.79 13.12 -8.65
N LEU A 157 11.46 13.00 -7.38
CA LEU A 157 10.40 12.13 -6.88
C LEU A 157 9.01 12.64 -7.27
N ASP A 158 8.76 13.95 -7.21
CA ASP A 158 7.53 14.57 -7.73
C ASP A 158 7.36 14.30 -9.23
N ALA A 159 8.41 14.54 -10.01
CA ALA A 159 8.41 14.27 -11.44
C ALA A 159 8.14 12.78 -11.75
N TYR A 160 8.69 11.88 -10.92
CA TYR A 160 8.43 10.45 -11.03
C TYR A 160 6.98 10.10 -10.72
N VAL A 161 6.41 10.63 -9.64
CA VAL A 161 5.01 10.37 -9.24
C VAL A 161 4.04 10.88 -10.29
N ASP A 162 4.29 12.05 -10.85
CA ASP A 162 3.53 12.60 -11.97
C ASP A 162 3.60 11.68 -13.20
N TYR A 163 4.81 11.25 -13.57
CA TYR A 163 4.99 10.29 -14.66
C TYR A 163 4.25 8.98 -14.38
N TYR A 164 4.40 8.44 -13.18
CA TYR A 164 3.79 7.18 -12.76
C TYR A 164 2.25 7.24 -12.86
N ASN A 165 1.66 8.31 -12.36
CA ASN A 165 0.21 8.45 -12.29
C ASN A 165 -0.42 8.85 -13.64
N GLU A 166 0.26 9.69 -14.44
CA GLU A 166 -0.34 10.28 -15.66
C GLU A 166 0.13 9.65 -16.96
N LYS A 167 1.31 9.01 -16.99
CA LYS A 167 1.94 8.59 -18.27
C LYS A 167 2.35 7.12 -18.29
N ARG A 168 2.71 6.53 -17.14
CA ARG A 168 3.22 5.16 -17.07
C ARG A 168 2.10 4.15 -17.29
N PRO A 169 2.17 3.28 -18.33
CA PRO A 169 1.20 2.22 -18.52
C PRO A 169 1.30 1.17 -17.40
N CYS A 170 0.19 0.83 -16.80
CA CYS A 170 0.13 -0.18 -15.75
C CYS A 170 -0.56 -1.46 -16.25
N TYR A 171 0.19 -2.56 -16.34
CA TYR A 171 -0.31 -3.86 -16.80
C TYR A 171 -1.55 -4.33 -16.00
N ALA A 172 -1.54 -4.14 -14.69
CA ALA A 172 -2.60 -4.61 -13.80
C ALA A 172 -3.98 -3.96 -14.04
N ILE A 173 -4.01 -2.83 -14.72
CA ILE A 173 -5.23 -2.10 -15.11
C ILE A 173 -5.40 -2.01 -16.64
N GLY A 174 -4.83 -2.98 -17.36
CA GLY A 174 -4.99 -3.10 -18.80
C GLY A 174 -4.16 -2.11 -19.60
N TYR A 175 -2.96 -1.78 -19.13
CA TYR A 175 -2.04 -0.78 -19.71
C TYR A 175 -2.58 0.66 -19.71
N ASP A 176 -3.62 0.92 -18.94
CA ASP A 176 -4.05 2.29 -18.65
C ASP A 176 -3.12 2.98 -17.66
N THR A 177 -3.19 4.30 -17.56
CA THR A 177 -2.50 5.02 -16.49
C THR A 177 -3.39 5.10 -15.24
N PRO A 178 -2.81 5.13 -14.03
CA PRO A 178 -3.58 5.21 -12.79
C PRO A 178 -4.64 6.30 -12.77
N ASN A 179 -4.28 7.51 -13.16
CA ASN A 179 -5.20 8.65 -13.17
C ASN A 179 -6.29 8.55 -14.25
N ASN A 180 -5.96 8.02 -15.43
CA ASN A 180 -6.96 7.81 -16.47
C ASN A 180 -7.94 6.71 -16.06
N TYR A 181 -7.43 5.62 -15.46
CA TYR A 181 -8.27 4.53 -14.94
C TYR A 181 -9.24 5.04 -13.87
N ARG A 182 -8.80 5.89 -12.94
CA ARG A 182 -9.66 6.53 -11.95
C ARG A 182 -10.72 7.43 -12.59
N LYS A 183 -10.34 8.28 -13.57
CA LYS A 183 -11.26 9.15 -14.30
C LYS A 183 -12.35 8.34 -15.03
N ARG A 184 -11.98 7.23 -15.67
CA ARG A 184 -12.90 6.32 -16.36
C ARG A 184 -13.85 5.61 -15.39
N PHE A 185 -13.36 5.23 -14.21
CA PHE A 185 -14.22 4.65 -13.17
C PHE A 185 -15.37 5.62 -12.80
N TYR A 186 -15.04 6.85 -12.48
CA TYR A 186 -16.06 7.84 -12.08
C TYR A 186 -17.00 8.24 -13.22
N LYS A 187 -16.61 8.06 -14.47
CA LYS A 187 -17.48 8.21 -15.64
C LYS A 187 -18.36 6.97 -15.91
N GLY A 188 -18.19 5.89 -15.16
CA GLY A 188 -18.89 4.64 -15.40
C GLY A 188 -18.45 3.88 -16.66
N GLU A 189 -17.29 4.21 -17.21
CA GLU A 189 -16.76 3.59 -18.44
C GLU A 189 -16.05 2.26 -18.18
N LEU A 190 -15.68 1.96 -16.93
CA LEU A 190 -15.06 0.70 -16.58
C LEU A 190 -16.14 -0.36 -16.37
N PRO A 191 -16.01 -1.53 -17.03
CA PRO A 191 -16.88 -2.64 -16.69
C PRO A 191 -16.65 -2.98 -15.22
N ARG A 192 -17.72 -3.06 -14.43
CA ARG A 192 -17.63 -3.69 -13.12
C ARG A 192 -17.02 -5.05 -13.32
N LYS A 193 -15.84 -5.27 -12.76
CA LYS A 193 -15.27 -6.61 -12.71
C LYS A 193 -16.20 -7.42 -11.82
N ASP A 194 -17.17 -8.11 -12.41
CA ASP A 194 -17.95 -9.12 -11.72
C ASP A 194 -17.05 -10.36 -11.51
N THR A 195 -15.98 -10.12 -10.75
CA THR A 195 -15.02 -11.16 -10.37
C THR A 195 -15.62 -12.08 -9.31
N PHE A 196 -16.77 -11.70 -8.74
CA PHE A 196 -17.40 -12.41 -7.63
C PHE A 196 -18.46 -13.43 -8.08
N GLY A 197 -19.12 -13.23 -9.18
CA GLY A 197 -20.22 -14.11 -9.63
C GLY A 197 -19.81 -15.55 -9.95
N LYS A 198 -18.52 -15.87 -9.95
CA LYS A 198 -17.99 -17.21 -10.30
C LYS A 198 -17.02 -17.80 -9.27
N ARG A 199 -16.69 -17.11 -8.18
CA ARG A 199 -15.87 -17.69 -7.12
C ARG A 199 -16.75 -18.20 -6.01
N GLU A 200 -16.69 -19.50 -5.77
CA GLU A 200 -17.20 -20.06 -4.53
C GLU A 200 -16.54 -19.32 -3.36
N ALA A 201 -17.34 -18.73 -2.47
CA ALA A 201 -16.89 -17.93 -1.34
C ALA A 201 -15.94 -18.66 -0.36
N ASN A 202 -15.60 -19.91 -0.65
CA ASN A 202 -14.82 -20.83 0.16
C ASN A 202 -13.57 -21.41 -0.53
N ALA A 203 -13.06 -20.83 -1.60
CA ALA A 203 -11.78 -21.29 -2.16
C ALA A 203 -10.65 -21.04 -1.16
N THR A 204 -10.51 -21.94 -0.20
CA THR A 204 -9.37 -21.96 0.72
C THR A 204 -8.10 -22.11 -0.12
N PRO A 205 -7.09 -21.26 0.02
CA PRO A 205 -5.84 -21.37 -0.72
C PRO A 205 -5.29 -22.81 -0.67
N LYS A 206 -4.82 -23.34 -1.80
CA LYS A 206 -4.38 -24.75 -1.93
C LYS A 206 -3.46 -25.18 -0.78
N PHE A 207 -2.51 -24.34 -0.37
CA PHE A 207 -1.59 -24.64 0.73
C PHE A 207 -2.26 -24.80 2.11
N VAL A 208 -3.40 -24.12 2.35
CA VAL A 208 -4.16 -24.28 3.60
C VAL A 208 -4.92 -25.60 3.60
N THR A 209 -5.42 -26.00 2.42
CA THR A 209 -6.09 -27.30 2.22
C THR A 209 -5.11 -28.44 2.37
N GLU A 210 -3.89 -28.29 1.83
CA GLU A 210 -2.82 -29.30 1.98
C GLU A 210 -2.34 -29.45 3.43
N ARG A 211 -2.14 -28.34 4.16
CA ARG A 211 -1.83 -28.38 5.59
C ARG A 211 -2.91 -29.07 6.43
N LYS A 212 -4.18 -28.80 6.13
CA LYS A 212 -5.31 -29.48 6.82
C LYS A 212 -5.32 -30.97 6.52
N LYS A 213 -5.00 -31.39 5.30
CA LYS A 213 -4.88 -32.80 4.93
C LYS A 213 -3.73 -33.49 5.65
N MET A 214 -2.56 -32.83 5.77
CA MET A 214 -1.40 -33.37 6.50
C MET A 214 -1.70 -33.52 7.99
N ALA A 215 -2.28 -32.50 8.62
CA ALA A 215 -2.65 -32.56 10.04
C ALA A 215 -3.77 -33.57 10.36
N GLY A 216 -4.66 -33.85 9.39
CA GLY A 216 -5.69 -34.88 9.51
C GLY A 216 -5.12 -36.30 9.40
N ASN A 217 -4.05 -36.51 8.59
CA ASN A 217 -3.39 -37.78 8.44
C ASN A 217 -2.52 -38.17 9.63
N GLU A 218 -1.99 -37.19 10.39
CA GLU A 218 -1.25 -37.45 11.62
C GLU A 218 -2.14 -37.90 12.77
N LYS A 219 -3.39 -37.37 12.85
CA LYS A 219 -4.36 -37.78 13.89
C LYS A 219 -4.99 -39.17 13.68
N ASN A 220 -4.86 -39.75 12.49
CA ASN A 220 -5.35 -41.08 12.19
C ASN A 220 -4.26 -42.16 12.27
N LYS A 221 -3.08 -41.83 12.80
CA LYS A 221 -1.97 -42.75 12.99
C LYS A 221 -1.64 -43.04 14.48
N GLU A 222 -2.40 -42.48 15.41
CA GLU A 222 -2.45 -42.84 16.82
C GLU A 222 -3.71 -43.68 17.10
#